data_0e7f7ab64c575f9d267848a6b7b19fe5
#
_entry.id   0e7f7ab64c575f9d267848a6b7b19fe5
#
_cell.length_a   1.000
_cell.length_b   1.000
_cell.length_c   1.000
_cell.angle_alpha   90.00
_cell.angle_beta   90.00
_cell.angle_gamma   90.00
#
_symmetry.space_group_name_H-M   'P 1'
#
loop_
_entity.id
_entity.type
_entity.pdbx_description
1 polymer ?
#
loop_
_entity_poly.entity_id
_entity_poly.type
_entity_poly.pdbx_seq_one_letter_code
_entity_poly.pdbx_strand_id
1 'polypeptide(L)' 'MKKVITLIARKHGTTRAQFKDYYEQNHAPLGARYFPFDKYVRNHLNESVPADVGFDVLMEAWLDQEKAYAIL' A
#
# COMPACT_ATOMS: atom_id res chain seq x y z
N MET A 1 13.54 -6.49 12.85
CA MET A 1 12.50 -6.35 11.82
C MET A 1 12.36 -4.91 11.41
N LYS A 2 12.27 -4.63 10.13
CA LYS A 2 12.18 -3.29 9.59
C LYS A 2 10.76 -3.01 9.13
N LYS A 3 10.23 -1.83 9.48
CA LYS A 3 8.93 -1.36 9.03
C LYS A 3 9.10 -0.31 7.95
N VAL A 4 8.36 -0.46 6.86
CA VAL A 4 8.31 0.51 5.76
C VAL A 4 6.91 1.09 5.69
N ILE A 5 6.80 2.41 5.56
CA ILE A 5 5.53 3.11 5.40
C ILE A 5 5.56 3.82 4.05
N THR A 6 4.53 3.62 3.25
CA THR A 6 4.41 4.27 1.94
C THR A 6 3.03 4.91 1.82
N LEU A 7 3.01 6.16 1.38
CA LEU A 7 1.77 6.88 1.08
C LEU A 7 1.53 6.79 -0.42
N ILE A 8 0.36 6.30 -0.80
CA ILE A 8 0.03 6.03 -2.21
C ILE A 8 -1.18 6.85 -2.61
N ALA A 9 -1.04 7.63 -3.68
CA ALA A 9 -2.12 8.42 -4.24
C ALA A 9 -2.80 7.65 -5.38
N ARG A 10 -4.14 7.78 -5.45
CA ARG A 10 -4.91 7.17 -6.54
C ARG A 10 -4.59 7.84 -7.86
N LYS A 11 -4.87 7.10 -8.95
CA LYS A 11 -4.75 7.65 -10.29
C LYS A 11 -5.78 8.78 -10.48
N HIS A 12 -5.34 9.87 -11.09
CA HIS A 12 -6.22 10.99 -11.40
C HIS A 12 -7.44 10.52 -12.20
N GLY A 13 -8.63 10.97 -11.81
CA GLY A 13 -9.88 10.59 -12.46
C GLY A 13 -10.56 9.35 -11.87
N THR A 14 -9.97 8.70 -10.86
CA THR A 14 -10.60 7.57 -10.17
C THR A 14 -11.12 7.97 -8.80
N THR A 15 -12.16 7.28 -8.32
CA THR A 15 -12.63 7.44 -6.95
C THR A 15 -11.80 6.59 -6.00
N ARG A 16 -11.89 6.87 -4.70
CA ARG A 16 -11.23 6.04 -3.69
C ARG A 16 -11.74 4.60 -3.72
N ALA A 17 -13.04 4.40 -3.93
CA ALA A 17 -13.62 3.07 -4.03
C ALA A 17 -13.09 2.30 -5.23
N GLN A 18 -13.01 2.95 -6.40
CA GLN A 18 -12.43 2.35 -7.60
C GLN A 18 -10.97 2.00 -7.41
N PHE A 19 -10.20 2.89 -6.81
CA PHE A 19 -8.78 2.66 -6.56
C PHE A 19 -8.57 1.52 -5.57
N LYS A 20 -9.38 1.44 -4.52
CA LYS A 20 -9.32 0.36 -3.54
C LYS A 20 -9.55 -0.99 -4.21
N ASP A 21 -10.58 -1.10 -5.03
CA ASP A 21 -10.89 -2.35 -5.74
C ASP A 21 -9.74 -2.76 -6.64
N TYR A 22 -9.22 -1.84 -7.43
CA TYR A 22 -8.08 -2.11 -8.31
C TYR A 22 -6.84 -2.52 -7.52
N TYR A 23 -6.53 -1.78 -6.46
CA TYR A 23 -5.34 -2.03 -5.64
C TYR A 23 -5.39 -3.42 -5.01
N GLU A 24 -6.52 -3.78 -4.39
CA GLU A 24 -6.66 -5.05 -3.70
C GLU A 24 -6.70 -6.24 -4.65
N GLN A 25 -7.24 -6.07 -5.84
CA GLN A 25 -7.34 -7.16 -6.81
C GLN A 25 -6.08 -7.36 -7.65
N ASN A 26 -5.29 -6.32 -7.85
CA ASN A 26 -4.14 -6.35 -8.76
C ASN A 26 -2.81 -6.05 -8.08
N HIS A 27 -2.69 -4.90 -7.45
CA HIS A 27 -1.42 -4.42 -6.91
C HIS A 27 -1.00 -5.16 -5.64
N ALA A 28 -1.90 -5.31 -4.69
CA ALA A 28 -1.59 -5.95 -3.42
C ALA A 28 -1.18 -7.42 -3.58
N PRO A 29 -1.87 -8.24 -4.40
CA PRO A 29 -1.43 -9.61 -4.66
C PRO A 29 -0.04 -9.68 -5.31
N LEU A 30 0.27 -8.74 -6.21
CA LEU A 30 1.61 -8.68 -6.81
C LEU A 30 2.67 -8.34 -5.78
N GLY A 31 2.41 -7.37 -4.91
CA GLY A 31 3.33 -7.01 -3.84
C GLY A 31 3.59 -8.18 -2.90
N ALA A 32 2.52 -8.85 -2.47
CA ALA A 32 2.63 -10.00 -1.58
C ALA A 32 3.37 -11.17 -2.23
N ARG A 33 3.26 -11.31 -3.55
CA ARG A 33 3.91 -12.39 -4.30
C ARG A 33 5.41 -12.17 -4.50
N TYR A 34 5.81 -10.92 -4.79
CA TYR A 34 7.20 -10.61 -5.15
C TYR A 34 8.04 -10.07 -4.00
N PHE A 35 7.41 -9.58 -2.93
CA PHE A 35 8.12 -9.05 -1.78
C PHE A 35 7.87 -9.94 -0.56
N PRO A 36 8.92 -10.44 0.09
CA PRO A 36 8.74 -11.35 1.23
C PRO A 36 8.40 -10.59 2.51
N PHE A 37 7.25 -9.94 2.54
CA PHE A 37 6.78 -9.23 3.72
C PHE A 37 6.38 -10.22 4.81
N ASP A 38 6.80 -9.95 6.04
CA ASP A 38 6.32 -10.70 7.21
C ASP A 38 4.92 -10.23 7.60
N LYS A 39 4.61 -8.97 7.34
CA LYS A 39 3.28 -8.40 7.52
C LYS A 39 3.08 -7.28 6.51
N TYR A 40 1.89 -7.18 5.95
CA TYR A 40 1.56 -6.19 4.93
C TYR A 40 0.15 -5.69 5.18
N VAL A 41 0.04 -4.40 5.54
CA VAL A 41 -1.23 -3.76 5.87
C VAL A 41 -1.48 -2.61 4.89
N ARG A 42 -2.68 -2.56 4.33
CA ARG A 42 -3.13 -1.47 3.46
C ARG A 42 -4.28 -0.75 4.15
N ASN A 43 -4.04 0.48 4.56
CA ASN A 43 -5.05 1.32 5.16
C ASN A 43 -5.65 2.20 4.08
N HIS A 44 -6.82 1.83 3.59
CA HIS A 44 -7.53 2.60 2.56
C HIS A 44 -8.34 3.70 3.21
N LEU A 45 -8.09 4.95 2.82
CA LEU A 45 -8.85 6.08 3.30
C LEU A 45 -10.24 6.07 2.67
N ASN A 46 -11.26 6.37 3.46
CA ASN A 46 -12.63 6.47 2.97
C ASN A 46 -13.05 7.92 2.78
N GLU A 47 -14.31 8.13 2.41
CA GLU A 47 -14.82 9.46 2.09
C GLU A 47 -14.91 10.41 3.29
N SER A 48 -14.73 9.92 4.52
CA SER A 48 -14.67 10.78 5.70
C SER A 48 -13.36 11.57 5.79
N VAL A 49 -12.33 11.17 5.05
CA VAL A 49 -11.05 11.88 5.01
C VAL A 49 -11.08 12.87 3.84
N PRO A 50 -10.71 14.16 4.07
CA PRO A 50 -10.71 15.14 2.99
C PRO A 50 -9.85 14.70 1.78
N ALA A 51 -10.33 15.02 0.58
CA ALA A 51 -9.66 14.64 -0.67
C ALA A 51 -8.29 15.32 -0.83
N ASP A 52 -8.09 16.47 -0.19
CA ASP A 52 -6.85 17.25 -0.30
C ASP A 52 -5.74 16.77 0.64
N VAL A 53 -5.93 15.66 1.34
CA VAL A 53 -4.90 15.12 2.24
C VAL A 53 -3.67 14.64 1.46
N GLY A 54 -3.80 14.39 0.15
CA GLY A 54 -2.67 14.12 -0.73
C GLY A 54 -2.36 12.65 -0.97
N PHE A 55 -3.04 11.73 -0.29
CA PHE A 55 -2.87 10.30 -0.53
C PHE A 55 -4.17 9.57 -0.23
N ASP A 56 -4.27 8.32 -0.65
CA ASP A 56 -5.49 7.50 -0.52
C ASP A 56 -5.25 6.17 0.18
N VAL A 57 -4.01 5.71 0.25
CA VAL A 57 -3.63 4.48 0.95
C VAL A 57 -2.39 4.75 1.77
N LEU A 58 -2.41 4.34 3.03
CA LEU A 58 -1.21 4.27 3.86
C LEU A 58 -0.84 2.79 3.96
N MET A 59 0.23 2.41 3.29
CA MET A 59 0.72 1.05 3.28
C MET A 59 1.79 0.89 4.34
N GLU A 60 1.69 -0.19 5.11
CA GLU A 60 2.66 -0.57 6.12
C GLU A 60 3.14 -1.98 5.82
N ALA A 61 4.43 -2.17 5.75
CA ALA A 61 5.02 -3.49 5.51
C ALA A 61 6.14 -3.75 6.50
N TRP A 62 6.24 -4.97 6.97
CA TRP A 62 7.29 -5.40 7.90
C TRP A 62 8.14 -6.46 7.23
N LEU A 63 9.46 -6.24 7.26
CA LEU A 63 10.45 -7.15 6.69
C LEU A 63 11.53 -7.37 7.74
N ASP A 64 12.13 -8.56 7.80
CA ASP A 64 13.37 -8.64 8.54
C ASP A 64 14.50 -8.01 7.71
N GLN A 65 15.61 -7.67 8.39
CA GLN A 65 16.67 -6.88 7.78
C GLN A 65 17.34 -7.60 6.59
N GLU A 66 17.52 -8.90 6.68
CA GLU A 66 18.13 -9.67 5.60
C GLU A 66 17.26 -9.69 4.35
N LYS A 67 15.95 -9.89 4.53
CA LYS A 67 15.00 -9.84 3.43
C LYS A 67 14.96 -8.46 2.79
N ALA A 68 15.03 -7.40 3.61
CA ALA A 68 15.04 -6.03 3.10
C ALA A 68 16.25 -5.76 2.21
N TYR A 69 17.42 -6.22 2.60
CA TYR A 69 18.63 -6.08 1.80
C TYR A 69 18.58 -6.89 0.51
N ALA A 70 17.93 -8.03 0.52
CA ALA A 70 17.80 -8.85 -0.68
C ALA A 70 16.92 -8.19 -1.75
N ILE A 71 15.99 -7.31 -1.33
CA ILE A 71 15.10 -6.58 -2.26
C ILE A 71 15.78 -5.33 -2.80
N LEU A 72 16.60 -4.68 -2.00
CA LEU A 72 17.28 -3.45 -2.35
C LEU A 72 18.57 -3.71 -3.11
#